data_afa5b8035bd5a6b90218b7b1807ca92d
#
_entry.id   afa5b8035bd5a6b90218b7b1807ca92d
#
_cell.length_a   1.000
_cell.length_b   1.000
_cell.length_c   1.000
_cell.angle_alpha   90.00
_cell.angle_beta   90.00
_cell.angle_gamma   90.00
#
_symmetry.space_group_name_H-M   'P 1'
#
loop_
_entity.id
_entity.type
_entity.pdbx_description
1 polymer ?
#
loop_
_entity_poly.entity_id
_entity_poly.type
_entity_poly.pdbx_seq_one_letter_code
_entity_poly.pdbx_strand_id
1 'polypeptide(L)'
;IPTTVFWWITSVSDRYMIAAILGSEANGIYTVANKLPTMLTLLSGVLMQAWQYSAMSESKSSLEEQADFYSNVWIGLLSAMFFACSGMIAFAKVEVSILAAPGYYEAWRCVPILCAAMLFCAFTSFMGSVYTVTQKSTLSLWTSLLGAVINVIMNALLIPSPMGIYGAAFATWVSYFVVFLVRSVNARKYIPFRLFGKVLFI
;
A
#
# COMPACT_ATOMS: atom_id res chain seq x y z
N ILE A 1 3.05 9.16 -16.05
CA ILE A 1 1.58 9.33 -16.27
C ILE A 1 0.86 7.98 -16.31
N PRO A 2 1.21 6.94 -17.12
CA PRO A 2 0.45 5.69 -17.16
C PRO A 2 0.38 4.95 -15.81
N THR A 3 1.46 4.94 -15.05
CA THR A 3 1.53 4.28 -13.74
C THR A 3 0.54 4.89 -12.74
N THR A 4 0.36 6.22 -12.77
CA THR A 4 -0.59 6.93 -11.91
C THR A 4 -2.03 6.52 -12.21
N VAL A 5 -2.36 6.26 -13.50
CA VAL A 5 -3.69 5.80 -13.90
C VAL A 5 -4.00 4.42 -13.31
N PHE A 6 -3.05 3.49 -13.33
CA PHE A 6 -3.25 2.15 -12.74
C PHE A 6 -3.43 2.21 -11.22
N TRP A 7 -2.68 3.07 -10.54
CA TRP A 7 -2.87 3.31 -9.10
C TRP A 7 -4.25 3.93 -8.81
N TRP A 8 -4.68 4.86 -9.65
CA TRP A 8 -6.00 5.46 -9.53
C TRP A 8 -7.09 4.39 -9.74
N ILE A 9 -6.99 3.54 -10.76
CA ILE A 9 -7.92 2.42 -10.98
C ILE A 9 -8.00 1.56 -9.72
N THR A 10 -6.86 1.12 -9.17
CA THR A 10 -6.84 0.29 -7.95
C THR A 10 -7.52 0.97 -6.77
N SER A 11 -7.41 2.29 -6.63
CA SER A 11 -7.97 3.03 -5.48
C SER A 11 -9.44 3.41 -5.62
N VAL A 12 -10.00 3.35 -6.83
CA VAL A 12 -11.34 3.85 -7.13
C VAL A 12 -12.28 2.74 -7.57
N SER A 13 -11.77 1.69 -8.24
CA SER A 13 -12.56 0.57 -8.73
C SER A 13 -13.41 -0.09 -7.65
N ASP A 14 -12.86 -0.26 -6.44
CA ASP A 14 -13.54 -0.85 -5.29
C ASP A 14 -14.88 -0.15 -5.02
N ARG A 15 -14.84 1.19 -4.94
CA ARG A 15 -16.01 2.00 -4.59
C ARG A 15 -17.08 1.97 -5.66
N TYR A 16 -16.69 2.02 -6.94
CA TYR A 16 -17.64 1.90 -8.04
C TYR A 16 -18.28 0.52 -8.09
N MET A 17 -17.52 -0.54 -7.88
CA MET A 17 -18.02 -1.90 -7.87
C MET A 17 -18.92 -2.18 -6.66
N ILE A 18 -18.54 -1.69 -5.46
CA ILE A 18 -19.38 -1.80 -4.27
C ILE A 18 -20.70 -1.05 -4.48
N ALA A 19 -20.66 0.18 -4.98
CA ALA A 19 -21.87 0.96 -5.22
C ALA A 19 -22.81 0.28 -6.23
N ALA A 20 -22.26 -0.32 -7.28
CA ALA A 20 -23.03 -0.99 -8.33
C ALA A 20 -23.62 -2.33 -7.88
N ILE A 21 -22.91 -3.09 -7.03
CA ILE A 21 -23.29 -4.46 -6.65
C ILE A 21 -24.04 -4.49 -5.31
N LEU A 22 -23.58 -3.75 -4.30
CA LEU A 22 -24.09 -3.77 -2.93
C LEU A 22 -24.91 -2.52 -2.56
N GLY A 23 -24.87 -1.49 -3.42
CA GLY A 23 -25.60 -0.25 -3.20
C GLY A 23 -24.81 0.84 -2.45
N SER A 24 -25.46 2.01 -2.32
CA SER A 24 -24.85 3.24 -1.79
C SER A 24 -24.51 3.16 -0.30
N GLU A 25 -25.31 2.44 0.48
CA GLU A 25 -25.10 2.29 1.93
C GLU A 25 -23.78 1.54 2.22
N ALA A 26 -23.59 0.38 1.59
CA ALA A 26 -22.36 -0.40 1.69
C ALA A 26 -21.12 0.40 1.21
N ASN A 27 -21.27 1.17 0.12
CA ASN A 27 -20.23 2.06 -0.36
C ASN A 27 -19.91 3.19 0.62
N GLY A 28 -20.92 3.70 1.32
CA GLY A 28 -20.74 4.68 2.39
C GLY A 28 -19.88 4.13 3.54
N ILE A 29 -20.18 2.93 4.03
CA ILE A 29 -19.41 2.24 5.09
C ILE A 29 -17.97 2.01 4.63
N TYR A 30 -17.76 1.49 3.41
CA TYR A 30 -16.42 1.26 2.87
C TYR A 30 -15.63 2.56 2.68
N THR A 31 -16.28 3.63 2.25
CA THR A 31 -15.67 4.95 2.09
C THR A 31 -15.19 5.51 3.43
N VAL A 32 -15.98 5.37 4.48
CA VAL A 32 -15.59 5.76 5.83
C VAL A 32 -14.42 4.91 6.33
N ALA A 33 -14.48 3.59 6.12
CA ALA A 33 -13.38 2.68 6.49
C ALA A 33 -12.04 3.03 5.84
N ASN A 34 -12.05 3.59 4.63
CA ASN A 34 -10.83 4.00 3.92
C ASN A 34 -10.21 5.30 4.43
N LYS A 35 -10.95 6.14 5.18
CA LYS A 35 -10.41 7.42 5.67
C LYS A 35 -9.22 7.25 6.59
N LEU A 36 -9.29 6.31 7.52
CA LEU A 36 -8.21 6.04 8.47
C LEU A 36 -6.93 5.52 7.77
N PRO A 37 -7.00 4.43 6.97
CA PRO A 37 -5.84 3.94 6.24
C PRO A 37 -5.20 4.96 5.29
N THR A 38 -5.98 5.94 4.79
CA THR A 38 -5.44 7.04 3.97
C THR A 38 -4.42 7.89 4.74
N MET A 39 -4.51 7.99 6.06
CA MET A 39 -3.51 8.68 6.89
C MET A 39 -2.14 7.98 6.81
N LEU A 40 -2.11 6.64 6.72
CA LEU A 40 -0.86 5.89 6.47
C LEU A 40 -0.24 6.23 5.11
N THR A 41 -1.08 6.45 4.12
CA THR A 41 -0.62 6.87 2.77
C THR A 41 -0.01 8.27 2.81
N LEU A 42 -0.58 9.20 3.57
CA LEU A 42 -0.02 10.54 3.77
C LEU A 42 1.34 10.46 4.49
N LEU A 43 1.40 9.70 5.58
CA LEU A 43 2.65 9.49 6.33
C LEU A 43 3.75 8.90 5.41
N SER A 44 3.43 7.83 4.69
CA SER A 44 4.38 7.22 3.77
C SER A 44 4.79 8.18 2.65
N GLY A 45 3.86 9.00 2.15
CA GLY A 45 4.12 10.01 1.12
C GLY A 45 5.16 11.04 1.55
N VAL A 46 5.03 11.57 2.77
CA VAL A 46 5.99 12.52 3.35
C VAL A 46 7.38 11.86 3.50
N LEU A 47 7.42 10.64 4.05
CA LEU A 47 8.67 9.88 4.19
C LEU A 47 9.31 9.62 2.83
N MET A 48 8.51 9.23 1.83
CA MET A 48 9.00 8.95 0.47
C MET A 48 9.51 10.20 -0.23
N GLN A 49 8.87 11.35 -0.06
CA GLN A 49 9.37 12.61 -0.64
C GLN A 49 10.71 13.02 -0.04
N ALA A 50 10.82 12.99 1.29
CA ALA A 50 12.07 13.33 1.98
C ALA A 50 13.24 12.45 1.52
N TRP A 51 13.00 11.14 1.39
CA TRP A 51 14.05 10.20 1.03
C TRP A 51 14.39 10.19 -0.46
N GLN A 52 13.45 10.45 -1.38
CA GLN A 52 13.70 10.45 -2.82
C GLN A 52 14.78 11.47 -3.23
N TYR A 53 14.82 12.63 -2.59
CA TYR A 53 15.88 13.62 -2.82
C TYR A 53 17.25 13.06 -2.43
N SER A 54 17.35 12.40 -1.28
CA SER A 54 18.59 11.76 -0.83
C SER A 54 19.00 10.60 -1.74
N ALA A 55 18.06 9.79 -2.19
CA ALA A 55 18.32 8.69 -3.12
C ALA A 55 18.87 9.15 -4.48
N MET A 56 18.40 10.29 -4.98
CA MET A 56 18.96 10.88 -6.21
C MET A 56 20.40 11.38 -6.01
N SER A 57 20.72 11.91 -4.85
CA SER A 57 22.10 12.31 -4.50
C SER A 57 23.02 11.10 -4.43
N GLU A 58 22.58 10.04 -3.76
CA GLU A 58 23.33 8.79 -3.59
C GLU A 58 23.45 7.96 -4.89
N SER A 59 22.69 8.28 -5.94
CA SER A 59 22.77 7.56 -7.22
C SER A 59 24.12 7.59 -7.90
N LYS A 60 25.03 8.47 -7.46
CA LYS A 60 26.42 8.60 -7.94
C LYS A 60 27.43 7.82 -7.10
N SER A 61 27.02 7.27 -5.97
CA SER A 61 27.84 6.48 -5.06
C SER A 61 28.04 5.05 -5.57
N SER A 62 28.93 4.30 -4.96
CA SER A 62 29.13 2.88 -5.27
C SER A 62 27.84 2.07 -5.03
N LEU A 63 27.72 0.91 -5.69
CA LEU A 63 26.55 0.01 -5.50
C LEU A 63 26.42 -0.48 -4.05
N GLU A 64 27.53 -0.63 -3.35
CA GLU A 64 27.54 -1.06 -1.95
C GLU A 64 27.01 0.04 -1.03
N GLU A 65 27.47 1.28 -1.20
CA GLU A 65 26.96 2.44 -0.46
C GLU A 65 25.47 2.67 -0.72
N GLN A 66 25.04 2.55 -1.97
CA GLN A 66 23.61 2.61 -2.30
C GLN A 66 22.83 1.50 -1.59
N ALA A 67 23.31 0.25 -1.59
CA ALA A 67 22.63 -0.87 -0.96
C ALA A 67 22.50 -0.69 0.56
N ASP A 68 23.54 -0.18 1.21
CA ASP A 68 23.50 0.10 2.66
C ASP A 68 22.55 1.27 2.99
N PHE A 69 22.58 2.34 2.19
CA PHE A 69 21.66 3.46 2.34
C PHE A 69 20.20 3.00 2.18
N TYR A 70 19.89 2.27 1.10
CA TYR A 70 18.55 1.71 0.88
C TYR A 70 18.11 0.76 2.00
N SER A 71 19.04 -0.04 2.54
CA SER A 71 18.75 -0.95 3.66
C SER A 71 18.37 -0.19 4.93
N ASN A 72 19.09 0.89 5.27
CA ASN A 72 18.80 1.71 6.44
C ASN A 72 17.46 2.44 6.34
N VAL A 73 17.20 3.03 5.17
CA VAL A 73 15.91 3.70 4.92
C VAL A 73 14.76 2.71 4.94
N TRP A 74 14.95 1.51 4.37
CA TRP A 74 13.95 0.44 4.40
C TRP A 74 13.58 0.05 5.84
N ILE A 75 14.55 -0.16 6.70
CA ILE A 75 14.30 -0.51 8.12
C ILE A 75 13.55 0.62 8.83
N GLY A 76 13.94 1.88 8.58
CA GLY A 76 13.26 3.05 9.13
C GLY A 76 11.80 3.15 8.68
N LEU A 77 11.55 3.01 7.37
CA LEU A 77 10.20 3.01 6.80
C LEU A 77 9.36 1.85 7.36
N LEU A 78 9.93 0.66 7.38
CA LEU A 78 9.28 -0.55 7.89
C LEU A 78 8.86 -0.35 9.36
N SER A 79 9.76 0.10 10.21
CA SER A 79 9.48 0.35 11.63
C SER A 79 8.41 1.42 11.84
N ALA A 80 8.51 2.55 11.16
CA ALA A 80 7.53 3.64 11.25
C ALA A 80 6.14 3.21 10.78
N MET A 81 6.06 2.51 9.64
CA MET A 81 4.79 2.07 9.07
C MET A 81 4.14 0.95 9.89
N PHE A 82 4.91 0.00 10.43
CA PHE A 82 4.37 -1.02 11.33
C PHE A 82 3.87 -0.41 12.63
N PHE A 83 4.60 0.53 13.22
CA PHE A 83 4.17 1.22 14.44
C PHE A 83 2.86 1.97 14.21
N ALA A 84 2.79 2.79 13.16
CA ALA A 84 1.59 3.55 12.81
C ALA A 84 0.39 2.63 12.50
N CYS A 85 0.61 1.59 11.69
CA CYS A 85 -0.42 0.62 11.32
C CYS A 85 -0.95 -0.13 12.57
N SER A 86 -0.07 -0.58 13.46
CA SER A 86 -0.45 -1.28 14.69
C SER A 86 -1.28 -0.37 15.61
N GLY A 87 -0.89 0.89 15.74
CA GLY A 87 -1.63 1.90 16.51
C GLY A 87 -3.05 2.10 15.95
N MET A 88 -3.18 2.32 14.65
CA MET A 88 -4.49 2.49 13.99
C MET A 88 -5.37 1.24 14.12
N ILE A 89 -4.82 0.04 14.00
CA ILE A 89 -5.58 -1.20 14.18
C ILE A 89 -6.04 -1.35 15.64
N ALA A 90 -5.17 -1.05 16.61
CA ALA A 90 -5.50 -1.15 18.03
C ALA A 90 -6.63 -0.20 18.44
N PHE A 91 -6.65 1.01 17.88
CA PHE A 91 -7.63 2.04 18.18
C PHE A 91 -8.75 2.18 17.16
N ALA A 92 -8.85 1.30 16.15
CA ALA A 92 -9.80 1.40 15.04
C ALA A 92 -11.26 1.63 15.47
N LYS A 93 -11.73 0.96 16.53
CA LYS A 93 -13.08 1.14 17.06
C LYS A 93 -13.30 2.55 17.64
N VAL A 94 -12.33 3.05 18.38
CA VAL A 94 -12.38 4.38 18.99
C VAL A 94 -12.30 5.45 17.92
N GLU A 95 -11.37 5.32 16.99
CA GLU A 95 -11.20 6.24 15.87
C GLU A 95 -12.46 6.36 15.01
N VAL A 96 -13.07 5.21 14.64
CA VAL A 96 -14.33 5.22 13.89
C VAL A 96 -15.48 5.81 14.71
N SER A 97 -15.55 5.55 16.01
CA SER A 97 -16.62 6.11 16.87
C SER A 97 -16.54 7.64 16.99
N ILE A 98 -15.34 8.21 16.88
CA ILE A 98 -15.12 9.67 16.95
C ILE A 98 -15.33 10.32 15.57
N LEU A 99 -14.85 9.68 14.50
CA LEU A 99 -14.78 10.28 13.17
C LEU A 99 -15.98 10.00 12.28
N ALA A 100 -16.77 8.98 12.59
CA ALA A 100 -17.92 8.55 11.79
C ALA A 100 -19.25 8.77 12.50
N ALA A 101 -20.29 9.07 11.73
CA ALA A 101 -21.64 9.07 12.25
C ALA A 101 -22.08 7.64 12.71
N PRO A 102 -22.99 7.51 13.68
CA PRO A 102 -23.36 6.20 14.27
C PRO A 102 -23.74 5.12 13.25
N GLY A 103 -24.38 5.49 12.14
CA GLY A 103 -24.77 4.56 11.07
C GLY A 103 -23.59 3.94 10.31
N TYR A 104 -22.38 4.46 10.46
CA TYR A 104 -21.17 3.96 9.79
C TYR A 104 -20.21 3.23 10.74
N TYR A 105 -20.63 2.94 11.97
CA TYR A 105 -19.75 2.34 12.97
C TYR A 105 -19.15 1.00 12.50
N GLU A 106 -19.88 0.18 11.76
CA GLU A 106 -19.40 -1.10 11.22
C GLU A 106 -18.13 -0.97 10.33
N ALA A 107 -17.81 0.24 9.88
CA ALA A 107 -16.59 0.52 9.10
C ALA A 107 -15.30 0.06 9.81
N TRP A 108 -15.26 0.06 11.16
CA TRP A 108 -14.10 -0.36 11.94
C TRP A 108 -13.61 -1.76 11.58
N ARG A 109 -14.51 -2.66 11.14
CA ARG A 109 -14.16 -4.04 10.78
C ARG A 109 -13.30 -4.14 9.52
N CYS A 110 -13.45 -3.19 8.58
CA CYS A 110 -12.63 -3.13 7.37
C CYS A 110 -11.27 -2.47 7.62
N VAL A 111 -11.15 -1.62 8.65
CA VAL A 111 -9.95 -0.82 8.93
C VAL A 111 -8.69 -1.68 9.04
N PRO A 112 -8.65 -2.80 9.78
CA PRO A 112 -7.43 -3.61 9.89
C PRO A 112 -6.92 -4.13 8.54
N ILE A 113 -7.81 -4.61 7.68
CA ILE A 113 -7.46 -5.14 6.35
C ILE A 113 -6.93 -4.02 5.47
N LEU A 114 -7.61 -2.87 5.48
CA LEU A 114 -7.22 -1.71 4.69
C LEU A 114 -5.91 -1.07 5.21
N CYS A 115 -5.67 -1.05 6.52
CA CYS A 115 -4.38 -0.64 7.09
C CYS A 115 -3.24 -1.54 6.60
N ALA A 116 -3.44 -2.86 6.63
CA ALA A 116 -2.49 -3.81 6.07
C ALA A 116 -2.27 -3.59 4.55
N ALA A 117 -3.33 -3.26 3.80
CA ALA A 117 -3.21 -2.92 2.38
C ALA A 117 -2.34 -1.67 2.16
N MET A 118 -2.56 -0.60 2.95
CA MET A 118 -1.77 0.64 2.85
C MET A 118 -0.33 0.46 3.31
N LEU A 119 -0.07 -0.44 4.26
CA LEU A 119 1.27 -0.85 4.64
C LEU A 119 2.03 -1.41 3.42
N PHE A 120 1.45 -2.39 2.71
CA PHE A 120 2.06 -2.95 1.50
C PHE A 120 2.10 -1.95 0.33
N CYS A 121 1.15 -1.03 0.24
CA CYS A 121 1.20 0.09 -0.71
C CYS A 121 2.45 0.95 -0.49
N ALA A 122 2.76 1.31 0.76
CA ALA A 122 3.97 2.06 1.11
C ALA A 122 5.24 1.29 0.76
N PHE A 123 5.29 -0.02 1.07
CA PHE A 123 6.42 -0.88 0.74
C PHE A 123 6.62 -1.02 -0.78
N THR A 124 5.52 -1.16 -1.50
CA THR A 124 5.52 -1.21 -2.97
C THR A 124 6.04 0.09 -3.58
N SER A 125 5.69 1.23 -3.00
CA SER A 125 6.17 2.55 -3.43
C SER A 125 7.66 2.70 -3.19
N PHE A 126 8.16 2.24 -2.04
CA PHE A 126 9.60 2.22 -1.74
C PHE A 126 10.37 1.38 -2.77
N MET A 127 9.92 0.14 -3.04
CA MET A 127 10.54 -0.70 -4.08
C MET A 127 10.48 -0.04 -5.47
N GLY A 128 9.41 0.70 -5.74
CA GLY A 128 9.24 1.45 -6.99
C GLY A 128 10.25 2.59 -7.18
N SER A 129 10.78 3.16 -6.08
CA SER A 129 11.80 4.21 -6.17
C SER A 129 13.11 3.71 -6.80
N VAL A 130 13.46 2.43 -6.59
CA VAL A 130 14.61 1.80 -7.25
C VAL A 130 14.49 1.89 -8.77
N TYR A 131 13.29 1.66 -9.31
CA TYR A 131 13.07 1.78 -10.76
C TYR A 131 13.19 3.22 -11.27
N THR A 132 12.88 4.20 -10.43
CA THR A 132 13.05 5.61 -10.77
C THR A 132 14.54 5.97 -10.84
N VAL A 133 15.31 5.58 -9.84
CA VAL A 133 16.76 5.84 -9.77
C VAL A 133 17.52 5.10 -10.88
N THR A 134 17.13 3.85 -11.15
CA THR A 134 17.75 3.03 -12.21
C THR A 134 17.16 3.26 -13.61
N GLN A 135 16.26 4.24 -13.76
CA GLN A 135 15.56 4.58 -15.02
C GLN A 135 14.81 3.42 -15.68
N LYS A 136 14.32 2.46 -14.89
CA LYS A 136 13.55 1.29 -15.35
C LYS A 136 12.03 1.50 -15.24
N SER A 137 11.54 2.63 -15.75
CA SER A 137 10.12 3.05 -15.67
C SER A 137 9.13 2.01 -16.22
N THR A 138 9.55 1.23 -17.23
CA THR A 138 8.73 0.15 -17.82
C THR A 138 8.37 -0.93 -16.79
N LEU A 139 9.29 -1.28 -15.88
CA LEU A 139 9.00 -2.25 -14.80
C LEU A 139 8.00 -1.71 -13.79
N SER A 140 8.09 -0.41 -13.48
CA SER A 140 7.10 0.26 -12.64
C SER A 140 5.70 0.18 -13.26
N LEU A 141 5.60 0.41 -14.57
CA LEU A 141 4.34 0.35 -15.31
C LEU A 141 3.73 -1.07 -15.28
N TRP A 142 4.49 -2.09 -15.64
CA TRP A 142 4.00 -3.46 -15.69
C TRP A 142 3.60 -4.00 -14.32
N THR A 143 4.36 -3.69 -13.28
CA THR A 143 4.01 -4.11 -11.91
C THR A 143 2.77 -3.40 -11.39
N SER A 144 2.54 -2.13 -11.75
CA SER A 144 1.32 -1.41 -11.38
C SER A 144 0.10 -1.91 -12.15
N LEU A 145 0.27 -2.24 -13.45
CA LEU A 145 -0.78 -2.88 -14.24
C LEU A 145 -1.18 -4.24 -13.64
N LEU A 146 -0.20 -5.06 -13.26
CA LEU A 146 -0.45 -6.34 -12.59
C LEU A 146 -1.31 -6.15 -11.33
N GLY A 147 -0.96 -5.18 -10.48
CA GLY A 147 -1.74 -4.86 -9.28
C GLY A 147 -3.18 -4.45 -9.61
N ALA A 148 -3.37 -3.57 -10.60
CA ALA A 148 -4.70 -3.13 -11.01
C ALA A 148 -5.55 -4.29 -11.56
N VAL A 149 -4.98 -5.15 -12.38
CA VAL A 149 -5.68 -6.33 -12.94
C VAL A 149 -6.09 -7.30 -11.82
N ILE A 150 -5.18 -7.61 -10.90
CA ILE A 150 -5.49 -8.48 -9.75
C ILE A 150 -6.61 -7.86 -8.90
N ASN A 151 -6.53 -6.56 -8.60
CA ASN A 151 -7.54 -5.87 -7.80
C ASN A 151 -8.92 -5.95 -8.46
N VAL A 152 -9.03 -5.60 -9.74
CA VAL A 152 -10.32 -5.63 -10.46
C VAL A 152 -10.89 -7.05 -10.53
N ILE A 153 -10.08 -8.06 -10.84
CA ILE A 153 -10.53 -9.46 -10.89
C ILE A 153 -10.99 -9.93 -9.52
N MET A 154 -10.20 -9.68 -8.47
CA MET A 154 -10.56 -10.07 -7.11
C MET A 154 -11.83 -9.36 -6.63
N ASN A 155 -11.99 -8.07 -6.93
CA ASN A 155 -13.21 -7.33 -6.63
C ASN A 155 -14.44 -7.93 -7.32
N ALA A 156 -14.32 -8.27 -8.61
CA ALA A 156 -15.40 -8.89 -9.37
C ALA A 156 -15.86 -10.26 -8.79
N LEU A 157 -14.93 -10.99 -8.18
CA LEU A 157 -15.20 -12.30 -7.58
C LEU A 157 -15.67 -12.18 -6.12
N LEU A 158 -15.08 -11.29 -5.33
CA LEU A 158 -15.30 -11.25 -3.88
C LEU A 158 -16.41 -10.31 -3.44
N ILE A 159 -16.67 -9.21 -4.15
CA ILE A 159 -17.75 -8.29 -3.79
C ILE A 159 -19.14 -8.95 -3.90
N PRO A 160 -19.47 -9.74 -4.97
CA PRO A 160 -20.73 -10.45 -5.04
C PRO A 160 -20.85 -11.63 -4.08
N SER A 161 -19.75 -12.08 -3.48
CA SER A 161 -19.72 -13.18 -2.53
C SER A 161 -20.25 -12.74 -1.15
N PRO A 162 -20.45 -13.67 -0.19
CA PRO A 162 -20.81 -13.34 1.18
C PRO A 162 -19.82 -12.40 1.91
N MET A 163 -18.63 -12.20 1.34
CA MET A 163 -17.64 -11.27 1.89
C MET A 163 -18.02 -9.79 1.69
N GLY A 164 -18.76 -9.45 0.64
CA GLY A 164 -19.21 -8.08 0.39
C GLY A 164 -18.07 -7.04 0.43
N ILE A 165 -18.21 -6.01 1.27
CA ILE A 165 -17.21 -4.94 1.45
C ILE A 165 -15.86 -5.45 1.98
N TYR A 166 -15.87 -6.55 2.77
CA TYR A 166 -14.63 -7.17 3.24
C TYR A 166 -13.87 -7.82 2.10
N GLY A 167 -14.59 -8.34 1.09
CA GLY A 167 -14.00 -8.87 -0.13
C GLY A 167 -13.23 -7.81 -0.89
N ALA A 168 -13.77 -6.58 -0.99
CA ALA A 168 -13.08 -5.46 -1.61
C ALA A 168 -11.81 -5.06 -0.84
N ALA A 169 -11.89 -4.97 0.50
CA ALA A 169 -10.72 -4.69 1.33
C ALA A 169 -9.63 -5.75 1.16
N PHE A 170 -10.02 -7.03 1.11
CA PHE A 170 -9.12 -8.15 0.91
C PHE A 170 -8.50 -8.14 -0.50
N ALA A 171 -9.28 -7.83 -1.53
CA ALA A 171 -8.79 -7.68 -2.91
C ALA A 171 -7.70 -6.61 -3.01
N THR A 172 -7.90 -5.48 -2.34
CA THR A 172 -6.94 -4.38 -2.28
C THR A 172 -5.66 -4.81 -1.54
N TRP A 173 -5.80 -5.51 -0.42
CA TRP A 173 -4.65 -6.04 0.32
C TRP A 173 -3.85 -7.04 -0.53
N VAL A 174 -4.50 -8.02 -1.16
CA VAL A 174 -3.84 -9.03 -2.01
C VAL A 174 -3.11 -8.37 -3.17
N SER A 175 -3.74 -7.41 -3.83
CA SER A 175 -3.13 -6.73 -4.99
C SER A 175 -1.83 -6.02 -4.61
N TYR A 176 -1.82 -5.24 -3.53
CA TYR A 176 -0.60 -4.58 -3.05
C TYR A 176 0.45 -5.58 -2.55
N PHE A 177 0.02 -6.64 -1.87
CA PHE A 177 0.93 -7.69 -1.40
C PHE A 177 1.64 -8.39 -2.56
N VAL A 178 0.91 -8.78 -3.61
CA VAL A 178 1.50 -9.43 -4.80
C VAL A 178 2.47 -8.48 -5.51
N VAL A 179 2.09 -7.21 -5.70
CA VAL A 179 2.98 -6.22 -6.31
C VAL A 179 4.24 -6.01 -5.45
N PHE A 180 4.10 -5.99 -4.12
CA PHE A 180 5.24 -5.93 -3.21
C PHE A 180 6.18 -7.12 -3.40
N LEU A 181 5.67 -8.35 -3.45
CA LEU A 181 6.49 -9.54 -3.67
C LEU A 181 7.25 -9.47 -5.00
N VAL A 182 6.55 -9.13 -6.09
CA VAL A 182 7.17 -9.01 -7.41
C VAL A 182 8.26 -7.92 -7.41
N ARG A 183 7.96 -6.75 -6.83
CA ARG A 183 8.93 -5.64 -6.77
C ARG A 183 10.09 -5.94 -5.83
N SER A 184 9.87 -6.59 -4.70
CA SER A 184 10.93 -6.94 -3.75
C SER A 184 12.00 -7.84 -4.37
N VAL A 185 11.58 -8.81 -5.18
CA VAL A 185 12.50 -9.69 -5.92
C VAL A 185 13.19 -8.93 -7.06
N ASN A 186 12.43 -8.12 -7.81
CA ASN A 186 12.94 -7.47 -9.01
C ASN A 186 13.83 -6.25 -8.70
N ALA A 187 13.47 -5.42 -7.72
CA ALA A 187 14.21 -4.23 -7.34
C ALA A 187 15.62 -4.59 -6.82
N ARG A 188 15.74 -5.69 -6.06
CA ARG A 188 17.02 -6.16 -5.52
C ARG A 188 18.00 -6.65 -6.56
N LYS A 189 17.59 -6.89 -7.80
CA LYS A 189 18.49 -7.19 -8.92
C LYS A 189 19.29 -5.94 -9.37
N TYR A 190 18.75 -4.75 -9.08
CA TYR A 190 19.36 -3.48 -9.45
C TYR A 190 20.13 -2.84 -8.29
N ILE A 191 19.53 -2.84 -7.10
CA ILE A 191 20.18 -2.40 -5.86
C ILE A 191 19.99 -3.52 -4.82
N PRO A 192 21.03 -4.26 -4.42
CA PRO A 192 20.93 -5.44 -3.57
C PRO A 192 20.82 -5.09 -2.08
N PHE A 193 19.84 -4.24 -1.72
CA PHE A 193 19.60 -3.88 -0.33
C PHE A 193 18.98 -5.05 0.47
N ARG A 194 19.15 -5.03 1.80
CA ARG A 194 18.71 -6.08 2.72
C ARG A 194 17.27 -5.83 3.11
N LEU A 195 16.37 -6.80 2.82
CA LEU A 195 14.96 -6.75 3.24
C LEU A 195 14.79 -7.06 4.74
N PHE A 196 15.61 -7.96 5.27
CA PHE A 196 15.61 -8.32 6.68
C PHE A 196 16.97 -7.90 7.26
N GLY A 197 16.93 -6.94 8.19
CA GLY A 197 18.14 -6.54 8.91
C GLY A 197 18.64 -7.68 9.81
N LYS A 198 19.89 -7.59 10.28
CA LYS A 198 20.47 -8.55 11.25
C LYS A 198 19.63 -8.72 12.52
N VAL A 199 18.66 -7.87 12.76
CA VAL A 199 17.79 -7.84 13.96
C VAL A 199 16.77 -9.00 13.99
N LEU A 200 16.53 -9.72 12.90
CA LEU A 200 15.60 -10.86 12.89
C LEU A 200 16.29 -12.20 13.19
N PHE A 201 17.58 -12.18 13.52
CA PHE A 201 18.37 -13.37 13.87
C PHE A 201 19.07 -13.24 15.24
N ILE A 202 18.46 -12.52 16.19
CA ILE A 202 18.81 -12.56 17.61
C ILE A 202 17.60 -13.03 18.41
#